data_acb115ad9604b5eb8844fe4751a55916
#
_entry.id   acb115ad9604b5eb8844fe4751a55916
#
_cell.length_a   1.000
_cell.length_b   1.000
_cell.length_c   1.000
_cell.angle_alpha   90.00
_cell.angle_beta   90.00
_cell.angle_gamma   90.00
#
_symmetry.space_group_name_H-M   'P 1'
#
loop_
_entity.id
_entity.type
_entity.pdbx_description
1 polymer ?
#
loop_
_entity_poly.entity_id
_entity_poly.type
_entity_poly.pdbx_seq_one_letter_code
_entity_poly.pdbx_strand_id
1 'polypeptide(L)'
;MTNNFSDVIFNPIWKTLSNEMKEVVIQNILRQFVNPILEVTKVTPVSYHFGGFKTDTFEVEIDGREFIFVPGQKKCILGWDSGLVGLSGLDCSEERQELRYALKRYCNQQLTSSLLTEEGFLDQDFSHVRLTTEYIDEKINASTSPLREVTIPALLVEKRPQFVGLKYIGQYHVISGQLTSMDNPTDELLEMIQSLLMPEGLDYHFLRDYPTAVRKSPLFIQQNQINPDVFDCYVDDAVSYSELKREVERHGLSLLSEDEWEYCCGAGCRRLFKWGNQLKRQLFQKNISPLWKENMFGLTIANAEFGPEIIDDASFTKGGWLEETHKAPIINLLPLSSYHRGEGIEDKEKDLIPGYYRVRRVMRIDLK
;
A
#
# COMPACT_ATOMS: atom_id res chain seq x y z
N MET A 1 31.95 -23.56 8.98
CA MET A 1 30.49 -23.75 9.12
C MET A 1 29.91 -23.67 7.72
N THR A 2 29.54 -24.81 7.16
CA THR A 2 28.80 -24.82 5.87
C THR A 2 27.39 -24.28 6.12
N ASN A 3 27.19 -23.00 5.86
CA ASN A 3 25.83 -22.44 5.85
C ASN A 3 25.04 -23.24 4.83
N ASN A 4 23.96 -23.85 5.27
CA ASN A 4 23.02 -24.51 4.38
C ASN A 4 22.49 -23.44 3.43
N PHE A 5 22.41 -23.69 2.13
CA PHE A 5 21.93 -22.70 1.14
C PHE A 5 20.56 -22.10 1.52
N SER A 6 19.74 -22.87 2.23
CA SER A 6 18.47 -22.42 2.78
C SER A 6 18.58 -21.30 3.84
N ASP A 7 19.69 -21.19 4.56
CA ASP A 7 19.84 -20.20 5.62
C ASP A 7 20.30 -18.82 5.10
N VAL A 8 20.92 -18.77 3.91
CA VAL A 8 21.46 -17.51 3.35
C VAL A 8 20.35 -16.49 2.98
N ILE A 9 19.13 -16.95 2.73
CA ILE A 9 17.99 -16.10 2.41
C ILE A 9 17.32 -15.48 3.65
N PHE A 10 17.80 -15.81 4.86
CA PHE A 10 17.28 -15.26 6.12
C PHE A 10 18.21 -14.22 6.73
N ASN A 11 17.60 -13.20 7.39
CA ASN A 11 18.35 -12.33 8.28
C ASN A 11 18.76 -13.07 9.57
N PRO A 12 19.95 -12.82 10.17
CA PRO A 12 20.91 -11.79 9.77
C PRO A 12 21.89 -12.22 8.66
N ILE A 13 21.89 -13.47 8.20
CA ILE A 13 22.90 -13.99 7.26
C ILE A 13 22.86 -13.21 5.95
N TRP A 14 21.67 -12.97 5.38
CA TRP A 14 21.49 -12.17 4.16
C TRP A 14 22.25 -10.83 4.22
N LYS A 15 22.18 -10.13 5.36
CA LYS A 15 22.84 -8.82 5.53
C LYS A 15 24.37 -8.90 5.48
N THR A 16 24.94 -10.06 5.78
CA THR A 16 26.41 -10.26 5.81
C THR A 16 27.00 -10.75 4.49
N LEU A 17 26.14 -11.12 3.53
CA LEU A 17 26.59 -11.56 2.21
C LEU A 17 27.16 -10.41 1.39
N SER A 18 28.17 -10.68 0.56
CA SER A 18 28.63 -9.74 -0.46
C SER A 18 27.56 -9.57 -1.56
N ASN A 19 27.64 -8.49 -2.32
CA ASN A 19 26.69 -8.22 -3.40
C ASN A 19 26.72 -9.32 -4.47
N GLU A 20 27.92 -9.85 -4.80
CA GLU A 20 28.10 -10.93 -5.76
C GLU A 20 27.41 -12.22 -5.26
N MET A 21 27.53 -12.55 -3.96
CA MET A 21 26.85 -13.69 -3.39
C MET A 21 25.33 -13.52 -3.39
N LYS A 22 24.85 -12.34 -3.05
CA LYS A 22 23.41 -12.02 -3.12
C LYS A 22 22.87 -12.19 -4.52
N GLU A 23 23.60 -11.72 -5.54
CA GLU A 23 23.21 -11.86 -6.95
C GLU A 23 23.11 -13.34 -7.36
N VAL A 24 24.08 -14.17 -7.00
CA VAL A 24 24.04 -15.63 -7.26
C VAL A 24 22.81 -16.25 -6.60
N VAL A 25 22.50 -15.88 -5.35
CA VAL A 25 21.33 -16.40 -4.63
C VAL A 25 20.04 -15.99 -5.35
N ILE A 26 19.89 -14.72 -5.73
CA ILE A 26 18.69 -14.24 -6.43
C ILE A 26 18.51 -14.95 -7.76
N GLN A 27 19.58 -15.10 -8.58
CA GLN A 27 19.50 -15.82 -9.85
C GLN A 27 19.02 -17.28 -9.67
N ASN A 28 19.47 -17.95 -8.61
CA ASN A 28 18.99 -19.29 -8.30
C ASN A 28 17.53 -19.32 -7.86
N ILE A 29 17.09 -18.35 -7.04
CA ILE A 29 15.71 -18.20 -6.63
C ILE A 29 14.81 -18.03 -7.86
N LEU A 30 15.14 -17.10 -8.74
CA LEU A 30 14.35 -16.83 -9.94
C LEU A 30 14.20 -18.08 -10.83
N ARG A 31 15.26 -18.85 -11.01
CA ARG A 31 15.22 -20.09 -11.80
C ARG A 31 14.37 -21.20 -11.17
N GLN A 32 14.29 -21.26 -9.83
CA GLN A 32 13.61 -22.34 -9.14
C GLN A 32 12.16 -22.03 -8.80
N PHE A 33 11.83 -20.77 -8.53
CA PHE A 33 10.54 -20.39 -7.97
C PHE A 33 9.65 -19.61 -8.94
N VAL A 34 10.23 -18.83 -9.86
CA VAL A 34 9.40 -18.11 -10.83
C VAL A 34 8.80 -19.12 -11.83
N ASN A 35 7.49 -19.07 -11.96
CA ASN A 35 6.80 -19.89 -12.97
C ASN A 35 7.39 -19.61 -14.36
N PRO A 36 7.81 -20.64 -15.13
CA PRO A 36 8.42 -20.44 -16.43
C PRO A 36 7.55 -19.71 -17.47
N ILE A 37 6.24 -19.58 -17.21
CA ILE A 37 5.32 -18.82 -18.06
C ILE A 37 5.53 -17.30 -17.86
N LEU A 38 6.00 -16.89 -16.68
CA LEU A 38 6.24 -15.49 -16.34
C LEU A 38 7.60 -15.04 -16.87
N GLU A 39 7.64 -13.88 -17.51
CA GLU A 39 8.86 -13.31 -18.06
C GLU A 39 9.59 -12.45 -17.01
N VAL A 40 10.84 -12.82 -16.69
CA VAL A 40 11.73 -11.98 -15.88
C VAL A 40 12.53 -11.08 -16.82
N THR A 41 12.17 -9.81 -16.88
CA THR A 41 12.78 -8.85 -17.82
C THR A 41 13.97 -8.11 -17.24
N LYS A 42 14.00 -7.89 -15.91
CA LYS A 42 15.04 -7.10 -15.26
C LYS A 42 15.32 -7.56 -13.83
N VAL A 43 16.58 -7.55 -13.45
CA VAL A 43 17.04 -7.79 -12.06
C VAL A 43 18.05 -6.71 -11.71
N THR A 44 17.73 -5.89 -10.71
CA THR A 44 18.55 -4.72 -10.36
C THR A 44 18.90 -4.75 -8.88
N PRO A 45 20.20 -4.70 -8.50
CA PRO A 45 20.59 -4.50 -7.11
C PRO A 45 20.21 -3.10 -6.67
N VAL A 46 19.57 -2.98 -5.51
CA VAL A 46 19.07 -1.71 -4.96
C VAL A 46 19.42 -1.59 -3.48
N SER A 47 19.57 -0.34 -3.03
CA SER A 47 19.81 -0.01 -1.64
C SER A 47 18.77 0.98 -1.16
N TYR A 48 18.05 0.61 -0.13
CA TYR A 48 17.06 1.48 0.50
C TYR A 48 17.55 2.02 1.83
N HIS A 49 17.29 3.30 2.07
CA HIS A 49 17.67 3.99 3.29
C HIS A 49 16.42 4.61 3.91
N PHE A 50 16.14 4.23 5.16
CA PHE A 50 15.01 4.77 5.88
C PHE A 50 15.29 4.81 7.39
N GLY A 51 15.08 5.97 8.03
CA GLY A 51 15.23 6.09 9.48
C GLY A 51 16.61 5.72 10.02
N GLY A 52 17.70 5.94 9.24
CA GLY A 52 19.08 5.60 9.62
C GLY A 52 19.48 4.14 9.37
N PHE A 53 18.60 3.34 8.80
CA PHE A 53 18.87 1.95 8.44
C PHE A 53 19.06 1.82 6.92
N LYS A 54 19.87 0.84 6.52
CA LYS A 54 20.14 0.49 5.13
C LYS A 54 19.75 -0.98 4.88
N THR A 55 19.11 -1.23 3.74
CA THR A 55 18.85 -2.58 3.25
C THR A 55 19.34 -2.70 1.82
N ASP A 56 20.23 -3.65 1.56
CA ASP A 56 20.69 -4.01 0.21
C ASP A 56 19.92 -5.24 -0.24
N THR A 57 19.17 -5.10 -1.35
CA THR A 57 18.31 -6.14 -1.89
C THR A 57 18.24 -6.06 -3.41
N PHE A 58 17.25 -6.71 -4.03
CA PHE A 58 17.03 -6.70 -5.46
C PHE A 58 15.60 -6.31 -5.80
N GLU A 59 15.50 -5.50 -6.84
CA GLU A 59 14.28 -5.23 -7.56
C GLU A 59 14.25 -6.13 -8.80
N VAL A 60 13.15 -6.85 -8.97
CA VAL A 60 12.94 -7.82 -10.05
C VAL A 60 11.69 -7.44 -10.81
N GLU A 61 11.79 -7.28 -12.10
CA GLU A 61 10.65 -7.06 -12.97
C GLU A 61 10.17 -8.40 -13.54
N ILE A 62 8.90 -8.75 -13.26
CA ILE A 62 8.24 -9.97 -13.69
C ILE A 62 6.93 -9.59 -14.37
N ASP A 63 6.76 -9.93 -15.66
CA ASP A 63 5.58 -9.55 -16.46
C ASP A 63 5.23 -8.06 -16.36
N GLY A 64 6.24 -7.18 -16.46
CA GLY A 64 6.08 -5.73 -16.40
C GLY A 64 5.74 -5.19 -15.00
N ARG A 65 5.86 -5.99 -13.94
CA ARG A 65 5.62 -5.60 -12.55
C ARG A 65 6.88 -5.67 -11.71
N GLU A 66 7.06 -4.68 -10.85
CA GLU A 66 8.20 -4.59 -9.95
C GLU A 66 7.96 -5.41 -8.68
N PHE A 67 8.87 -6.32 -8.39
CA PHE A 67 8.92 -7.09 -7.14
C PHE A 67 10.20 -6.76 -6.38
N ILE A 68 10.13 -6.80 -5.07
CA ILE A 68 11.28 -6.64 -4.16
C ILE A 68 11.56 -7.99 -3.50
N PHE A 69 12.82 -8.38 -3.49
CA PHE A 69 13.25 -9.50 -2.65
C PHE A 69 13.29 -9.05 -1.17
N VAL A 70 12.53 -9.71 -0.33
CA VAL A 70 12.47 -9.50 1.12
C VAL A 70 13.06 -10.72 1.80
N PRO A 71 14.21 -10.57 2.51
CA PRO A 71 14.81 -11.70 3.21
C PRO A 71 13.91 -12.19 4.34
N GLY A 72 13.89 -13.50 4.56
CA GLY A 72 13.12 -14.10 5.63
C GLY A 72 13.64 -13.73 7.02
N GLN A 73 12.84 -14.01 8.04
CA GLN A 73 13.20 -13.78 9.45
C GLN A 73 12.71 -14.94 10.31
N LYS A 74 13.61 -15.61 10.98
CA LYS A 74 13.27 -16.57 12.04
C LYS A 74 12.99 -15.82 13.34
N LYS A 75 12.00 -16.28 14.11
CA LYS A 75 11.62 -15.69 15.41
C LYS A 75 11.33 -14.18 15.33
N CYS A 76 10.47 -13.79 14.40
CA CYS A 76 9.99 -12.43 14.29
C CYS A 76 8.84 -12.20 15.27
N ILE A 77 8.89 -11.13 16.08
CA ILE A 77 7.79 -10.73 16.95
C ILE A 77 6.94 -9.70 16.20
N LEU A 78 5.69 -10.02 15.98
CA LEU A 78 4.69 -9.17 15.33
C LEU A 78 3.57 -8.81 16.31
N GLY A 79 2.76 -7.85 15.91
CA GLY A 79 1.63 -7.37 16.72
C GLY A 79 1.96 -6.20 17.64
N TRP A 80 0.91 -5.58 18.17
CA TRP A 80 0.98 -4.42 19.05
C TRP A 80 -0.04 -4.52 20.18
N ASP A 81 0.41 -4.41 21.42
CA ASP A 81 -0.39 -4.48 22.64
C ASP A 81 -0.03 -3.38 23.65
N SER A 82 0.78 -2.42 23.20
CA SER A 82 1.40 -1.43 24.08
C SER A 82 0.64 -0.10 24.11
N GLY A 83 -0.53 0.00 23.47
CA GLY A 83 -1.30 1.22 23.38
C GLY A 83 -0.46 2.41 22.94
N LEU A 84 -0.43 3.47 23.74
CA LEU A 84 0.39 4.68 23.53
C LEU A 84 1.84 4.54 23.98
N VAL A 85 2.20 3.45 24.68
CA VAL A 85 3.55 3.29 25.25
C VAL A 85 4.58 3.22 24.13
N GLY A 86 5.60 4.08 24.23
CA GLY A 86 6.67 4.19 23.24
C GLY A 86 6.36 5.09 22.06
N LEU A 87 5.15 5.68 21.98
CA LEU A 87 4.82 6.73 21.02
C LEU A 87 5.24 8.09 21.53
N SER A 88 5.69 8.97 20.67
CA SER A 88 6.07 10.34 20.99
C SER A 88 5.46 11.35 19.99
N GLY A 89 5.42 12.64 20.36
CA GLY A 89 4.76 13.69 19.60
C GLY A 89 3.27 13.84 19.92
N LEU A 90 2.84 13.27 21.07
CA LEU A 90 1.51 13.44 21.64
C LEU A 90 1.57 13.85 23.12
N ASP A 91 2.77 14.26 23.57
CA ASP A 91 3.04 14.48 24.99
C ASP A 91 2.36 15.74 25.53
N CYS A 92 2.13 16.75 24.67
CA CYS A 92 1.43 17.95 25.05
C CYS A 92 0.16 18.21 24.23
N SER A 93 -0.73 19.05 24.75
CA SER A 93 -1.98 19.41 24.06
C SER A 93 -1.76 20.15 22.75
N GLU A 94 -0.70 20.93 22.66
CA GLU A 94 -0.34 21.71 21.49
C GLU A 94 0.10 20.80 20.31
N GLU A 95 0.99 19.84 20.57
CA GLU A 95 1.42 18.85 19.56
C GLU A 95 0.23 18.03 19.03
N ARG A 96 -0.68 17.62 19.92
CA ARG A 96 -1.90 16.91 19.53
C ARG A 96 -2.81 17.76 18.64
N GLN A 97 -2.97 19.06 18.95
CA GLN A 97 -3.76 19.98 18.15
C GLN A 97 -3.12 20.25 16.79
N GLU A 98 -1.80 20.47 16.75
CA GLU A 98 -1.05 20.64 15.48
C GLU A 98 -1.18 19.42 14.57
N LEU A 99 -1.03 18.22 15.11
CA LEU A 99 -1.16 16.97 14.37
C LEU A 99 -2.59 16.80 13.83
N ARG A 100 -3.59 17.06 14.67
CA ARG A 100 -5.01 16.99 14.29
C ARG A 100 -5.34 17.98 13.17
N TYR A 101 -4.86 19.22 13.29
CA TYR A 101 -5.09 20.24 12.26
C TYR A 101 -4.44 19.85 10.92
N ALA A 102 -3.23 19.31 10.96
CA ALA A 102 -2.53 18.85 9.76
C ALA A 102 -3.26 17.65 9.10
N LEU A 103 -3.74 16.70 9.89
CA LEU A 103 -4.53 15.57 9.43
C LEU A 103 -5.84 16.04 8.78
N LYS A 104 -6.60 16.91 9.46
CA LYS A 104 -7.85 17.47 8.93
C LYS A 104 -7.65 18.15 7.59
N ARG A 105 -6.61 18.97 7.48
CA ARG A 105 -6.27 19.63 6.23
C ARG A 105 -5.96 18.63 5.12
N TYR A 106 -5.22 17.56 5.44
CA TYR A 106 -4.92 16.49 4.50
C TYR A 106 -6.21 15.78 4.04
N CYS A 107 -7.06 15.34 4.96
CA CYS A 107 -8.31 14.68 4.63
C CYS A 107 -9.21 15.57 3.75
N ASN A 108 -9.35 16.85 4.07
CA ASN A 108 -10.14 17.79 3.26
C ASN A 108 -9.58 17.98 1.84
N GLN A 109 -8.26 17.93 1.66
CA GLN A 109 -7.65 17.98 0.33
C GLN A 109 -7.90 16.70 -0.47
N GLN A 110 -7.98 15.54 0.20
CA GLN A 110 -8.28 14.26 -0.45
C GLN A 110 -9.76 14.16 -0.86
N LEU A 111 -10.69 14.70 -0.07
CA LEU A 111 -12.12 14.70 -0.39
C LEU A 111 -12.45 15.41 -1.71
N THR A 112 -11.66 16.39 -2.12
CA THR A 112 -11.79 17.06 -3.42
C THR A 112 -11.24 16.24 -4.60
N SER A 113 -10.51 15.16 -4.32
CA SER A 113 -9.85 14.32 -5.31
C SER A 113 -10.26 12.84 -5.23
N SER A 114 -11.19 12.46 -4.34
CA SER A 114 -11.37 11.05 -3.99
C SER A 114 -12.55 10.37 -4.67
N LEU A 115 -12.33 9.06 -4.83
CA LEU A 115 -13.21 7.97 -5.25
C LEU A 115 -14.47 7.77 -4.39
N LEU A 116 -14.64 8.54 -3.31
CA LEU A 116 -15.71 8.33 -2.35
C LEU A 116 -17.02 8.77 -2.98
N THR A 117 -17.94 7.83 -3.08
CA THR A 117 -19.31 7.99 -3.51
C THR A 117 -20.02 9.09 -2.73
N GLU A 118 -21.00 9.73 -3.35
CA GLU A 118 -21.85 10.82 -2.80
C GLU A 118 -22.65 10.44 -1.52
N GLU A 119 -22.51 9.24 -0.98
CA GLU A 119 -23.12 8.85 0.29
C GLU A 119 -22.34 9.48 1.44
N GLY A 120 -22.90 10.57 1.92
CA GLY A 120 -22.33 11.50 2.87
C GLY A 120 -21.70 10.83 4.08
N PHE A 121 -20.51 11.30 4.41
CA PHE A 121 -19.93 11.12 5.73
C PHE A 121 -20.88 11.69 6.77
N LEU A 122 -21.51 10.82 7.54
CA LEU A 122 -22.23 11.21 8.74
C LEU A 122 -21.23 11.87 9.67
N ASP A 123 -21.44 13.13 9.94
CA ASP A 123 -20.74 13.89 10.97
C ASP A 123 -21.07 13.21 12.31
N GLN A 124 -20.30 12.18 12.66
CA GLN A 124 -20.47 11.48 13.91
C GLN A 124 -20.04 12.45 15.03
N ASP A 125 -21.03 12.97 15.75
CA ASP A 125 -20.79 13.85 16.88
C ASP A 125 -20.15 13.08 18.04
N PHE A 126 -18.81 13.05 18.07
CA PHE A 126 -18.01 12.51 19.17
C PHE A 126 -17.89 13.48 20.35
N SER A 127 -18.74 14.51 20.45
CA SER A 127 -18.67 15.56 21.50
C SER A 127 -18.73 14.98 22.91
N HIS A 128 -19.33 13.80 23.10
CA HIS A 128 -19.58 13.17 24.39
C HIS A 128 -18.49 12.21 24.86
N VAL A 129 -17.51 11.85 24.02
CA VAL A 129 -16.45 10.90 24.39
C VAL A 129 -15.32 11.64 25.13
N ARG A 130 -15.12 11.31 26.40
CA ARG A 130 -13.96 11.78 27.17
C ARG A 130 -12.72 11.02 26.72
N LEU A 131 -11.78 11.73 26.08
CA LEU A 131 -10.51 11.15 25.63
C LEU A 131 -9.57 10.97 26.84
N THR A 132 -9.64 9.82 27.48
CA THR A 132 -8.63 9.41 28.47
C THR A 132 -7.54 8.59 27.81
N THR A 133 -6.38 8.48 28.46
CA THR A 133 -5.27 7.63 28.00
C THR A 133 -5.73 6.19 27.88
N GLU A 134 -6.47 5.70 28.86
CA GLU A 134 -7.00 4.34 28.92
C GLU A 134 -7.93 4.03 27.73
N TYR A 135 -8.81 4.97 27.40
CA TYR A 135 -9.70 4.83 26.24
C TYR A 135 -8.90 4.73 24.91
N ILE A 136 -7.87 5.57 24.77
CA ILE A 136 -7.04 5.56 23.55
C ILE A 136 -6.22 4.27 23.47
N ASP A 137 -5.65 3.80 24.59
CA ASP A 137 -4.91 2.53 24.67
C ASP A 137 -5.80 1.35 24.28
N GLU A 138 -7.02 1.30 24.82
CA GLU A 138 -8.01 0.26 24.49
C GLU A 138 -8.34 0.27 22.98
N LYS A 139 -8.58 1.44 22.41
CA LYS A 139 -8.87 1.57 20.97
C LYS A 139 -7.70 1.13 20.10
N ILE A 140 -6.47 1.53 20.44
CA ILE A 140 -5.28 1.10 19.70
C ILE A 140 -5.16 -0.43 19.76
N ASN A 141 -5.21 -1.01 20.97
CA ASN A 141 -5.02 -2.45 21.17
C ASN A 141 -6.15 -3.28 20.54
N ALA A 142 -7.39 -2.77 20.54
CA ALA A 142 -8.52 -3.44 19.87
C ALA A 142 -8.42 -3.41 18.33
N SER A 143 -7.76 -2.39 17.78
CA SER A 143 -7.61 -2.21 16.31
C SER A 143 -6.34 -2.82 15.74
N THR A 144 -5.48 -3.41 16.58
CA THR A 144 -4.19 -3.97 16.17
C THR A 144 -4.14 -5.48 16.44
N SER A 145 -3.32 -6.18 15.66
CA SER A 145 -3.10 -7.62 15.82
C SER A 145 -2.39 -7.93 17.15
N PRO A 146 -2.69 -9.09 17.78
CA PRO A 146 -2.06 -9.51 19.03
C PRO A 146 -0.58 -9.85 18.84
N LEU A 147 0.17 -9.77 19.96
CA LEU A 147 1.58 -10.20 19.97
C LEU A 147 1.72 -11.69 19.67
N ARG A 148 2.66 -12.01 18.79
CA ARG A 148 3.01 -13.38 18.43
C ARG A 148 4.43 -13.51 17.92
N GLU A 149 5.05 -14.66 18.15
CA GLU A 149 6.32 -15.02 17.54
C GLU A 149 6.08 -15.92 16.33
N VAL A 150 6.64 -15.54 15.18
CA VAL A 150 6.45 -16.23 13.90
C VAL A 150 7.77 -16.38 13.14
N THR A 151 7.78 -17.28 12.18
CA THR A 151 8.84 -17.36 11.17
C THR A 151 8.30 -16.89 9.83
N ILE A 152 8.94 -15.89 9.24
CA ILE A 152 8.59 -15.35 7.93
C ILE A 152 9.55 -15.93 6.89
N PRO A 153 9.07 -16.57 5.83
CA PRO A 153 9.92 -17.05 4.74
C PRO A 153 10.55 -15.87 3.98
N ALA A 154 11.53 -16.13 3.15
CA ALA A 154 11.95 -15.12 2.18
C ALA A 154 10.88 -14.98 1.10
N LEU A 155 10.71 -13.76 0.59
CA LEU A 155 9.61 -13.38 -0.29
C LEU A 155 10.11 -12.59 -1.50
N LEU A 156 9.47 -12.77 -2.65
CA LEU A 156 9.40 -11.76 -3.69
C LEU A 156 8.04 -11.08 -3.59
N VAL A 157 8.02 -9.81 -3.22
CA VAL A 157 6.80 -9.04 -2.93
C VAL A 157 6.62 -7.94 -3.96
N GLU A 158 5.44 -7.83 -4.55
CA GLU A 158 5.10 -6.74 -5.47
C GLU A 158 5.33 -5.38 -4.78
N LYS A 159 6.14 -4.52 -5.42
CA LYS A 159 6.62 -3.27 -4.83
C LYS A 159 5.49 -2.30 -4.48
N ARG A 160 4.48 -2.21 -5.37
CA ARG A 160 3.29 -1.37 -5.22
C ARG A 160 2.04 -2.23 -5.32
N PRO A 161 1.03 -1.98 -4.48
CA PRO A 161 -0.22 -2.71 -4.58
C PRO A 161 -1.00 -2.25 -5.82
N GLN A 162 -1.77 -3.18 -6.39
CA GLN A 162 -2.59 -2.95 -7.57
C GLN A 162 -4.05 -2.68 -7.17
N PHE A 163 -4.80 -2.00 -8.02
CA PHE A 163 -6.22 -1.85 -7.88
C PHE A 163 -6.94 -3.20 -8.02
N VAL A 164 -7.96 -3.41 -7.20
CA VAL A 164 -8.88 -4.53 -7.33
C VAL A 164 -10.14 -4.07 -8.07
N GLY A 165 -10.63 -4.89 -8.99
CA GLY A 165 -11.84 -4.60 -9.75
C GLY A 165 -11.69 -3.48 -10.78
N LEU A 166 -10.45 -3.15 -11.18
CA LEU A 166 -10.15 -2.19 -12.24
C LEU A 166 -9.19 -2.81 -13.26
N LYS A 167 -9.56 -2.74 -14.53
CA LYS A 167 -8.70 -3.09 -15.67
C LYS A 167 -8.07 -1.83 -16.25
N TYR A 168 -6.73 -1.80 -16.33
CA TYR A 168 -6.00 -0.73 -17.00
C TYR A 168 -6.25 -0.78 -18.50
N ILE A 169 -6.59 0.37 -19.11
CA ILE A 169 -6.91 0.49 -20.54
C ILE A 169 -5.95 1.38 -21.32
N GLY A 170 -5.07 2.11 -20.65
CA GLY A 170 -4.06 2.94 -21.30
C GLY A 170 -3.86 4.30 -20.66
N GLN A 171 -3.08 5.14 -21.34
CA GLN A 171 -2.76 6.50 -20.93
C GLN A 171 -3.42 7.53 -21.86
N TYR A 172 -4.16 8.45 -21.26
CA TYR A 172 -4.75 9.57 -21.99
C TYR A 172 -3.88 10.83 -21.85
N HIS A 173 -3.52 11.43 -22.96
CA HIS A 173 -2.75 12.66 -23.03
C HIS A 173 -3.70 13.85 -23.25
N VAL A 174 -3.86 14.72 -22.25
CA VAL A 174 -4.83 15.84 -22.32
C VAL A 174 -4.51 16.86 -23.39
N ILE A 175 -3.22 17.06 -23.74
CA ILE A 175 -2.80 18.03 -24.76
C ILE A 175 -3.12 17.53 -26.18
N SER A 176 -2.89 16.24 -26.46
CA SER A 176 -3.12 15.66 -27.80
C SER A 176 -4.52 15.07 -27.97
N GLY A 177 -5.25 14.85 -26.87
CA GLY A 177 -6.55 14.20 -26.89
C GLY A 177 -6.48 12.70 -27.25
N GLN A 178 -5.30 12.09 -27.14
CA GLN A 178 -5.09 10.71 -27.56
C GLN A 178 -5.00 9.75 -26.36
N LEU A 179 -5.65 8.61 -26.49
CA LEU A 179 -5.49 7.48 -25.58
C LEU A 179 -4.51 6.46 -26.21
N THR A 180 -3.36 6.28 -25.57
CA THR A 180 -2.42 5.21 -25.93
C THR A 180 -2.90 3.93 -25.25
N SER A 181 -3.51 3.03 -25.99
CA SER A 181 -4.12 1.79 -25.49
C SER A 181 -3.51 0.57 -26.18
N MET A 182 -3.58 -0.60 -25.52
CA MET A 182 -3.27 -1.89 -26.14
C MET A 182 -4.37 -2.33 -27.12
N ASP A 183 -5.63 -1.95 -26.86
CA ASP A 183 -6.79 -2.18 -27.69
C ASP A 183 -7.24 -0.85 -28.31
N ASN A 184 -7.73 -0.86 -29.54
CA ASN A 184 -8.26 0.34 -30.19
C ASN A 184 -9.44 0.89 -29.38
N PRO A 185 -9.33 2.08 -28.75
CA PRO A 185 -10.42 2.65 -27.98
C PRO A 185 -11.59 3.02 -28.89
N THR A 186 -12.80 2.85 -28.38
CA THR A 186 -13.99 3.35 -29.09
C THR A 186 -14.09 4.87 -28.96
N ASP A 187 -14.68 5.54 -29.96
CA ASP A 187 -14.88 6.99 -29.90
C ASP A 187 -15.72 7.39 -28.69
N GLU A 188 -16.72 6.58 -28.32
CA GLU A 188 -17.56 6.77 -27.13
C GLU A 188 -16.73 6.78 -25.83
N LEU A 189 -15.75 5.90 -25.69
CA LEU A 189 -14.85 5.85 -24.53
C LEU A 189 -13.99 7.12 -24.45
N LEU A 190 -13.48 7.58 -25.59
CA LEU A 190 -12.71 8.83 -25.66
C LEU A 190 -13.54 10.05 -25.26
N GLU A 191 -14.78 10.14 -25.75
CA GLU A 191 -15.73 11.21 -25.37
C GLU A 191 -16.02 11.19 -23.85
N MET A 192 -16.20 10.00 -23.27
CA MET A 192 -16.41 9.87 -21.83
C MET A 192 -15.19 10.36 -21.04
N ILE A 193 -13.97 9.96 -21.43
CA ILE A 193 -12.72 10.40 -20.78
C ILE A 193 -12.60 11.93 -20.85
N GLN A 194 -12.83 12.51 -22.03
CA GLN A 194 -12.74 13.96 -22.25
C GLN A 194 -13.78 14.71 -21.40
N SER A 195 -15.03 14.25 -21.38
CA SER A 195 -16.09 14.90 -20.59
C SER A 195 -15.82 14.88 -19.08
N LEU A 196 -15.12 13.84 -18.58
CA LEU A 196 -14.76 13.73 -17.17
C LEU A 196 -13.59 14.63 -16.78
N LEU A 197 -12.59 14.75 -17.66
CA LEU A 197 -11.41 15.56 -17.39
C LEU A 197 -11.63 17.04 -17.70
N MET A 198 -12.50 17.35 -18.68
CA MET A 198 -12.76 18.69 -19.18
C MET A 198 -14.28 18.96 -19.28
N PRO A 199 -14.97 19.11 -18.13
CA PRO A 199 -16.38 19.46 -18.14
C PRO A 199 -16.62 20.78 -18.88
N GLU A 200 -17.75 20.87 -19.60
CA GLU A 200 -18.12 22.05 -20.36
C GLU A 200 -18.12 23.34 -19.50
N GLY A 201 -17.56 24.40 -20.06
CA GLY A 201 -17.53 25.74 -19.42
C GLY A 201 -16.31 26.02 -18.55
N LEU A 202 -15.37 25.08 -18.42
CA LEU A 202 -14.11 25.30 -17.70
C LEU A 202 -12.94 25.14 -18.67
N ASP A 203 -12.10 26.17 -18.77
CA ASP A 203 -10.88 26.14 -19.58
C ASP A 203 -9.71 25.59 -18.75
N TYR A 204 -9.73 24.29 -18.49
CA TYR A 204 -8.66 23.60 -17.75
C TYR A 204 -7.33 23.62 -18.49
N HIS A 205 -7.31 23.72 -19.83
CA HIS A 205 -6.08 23.84 -20.59
C HIS A 205 -5.29 25.12 -20.26
N PHE A 206 -6.01 26.19 -20.01
CA PHE A 206 -5.39 27.47 -19.66
C PHE A 206 -4.84 27.45 -18.22
N LEU A 207 -5.58 26.87 -17.29
CA LEU A 207 -5.23 26.83 -15.87
C LEU A 207 -4.31 25.65 -15.53
N ARG A 208 -4.26 24.58 -16.36
CA ARG A 208 -3.59 23.29 -16.09
C ARG A 208 -3.96 22.69 -14.73
N ASP A 209 -5.17 22.97 -14.27
CA ASP A 209 -5.67 22.54 -12.96
C ASP A 209 -6.64 21.36 -13.14
N TYR A 210 -6.12 20.27 -13.71
CA TYR A 210 -6.90 19.04 -13.87
C TYR A 210 -7.09 18.35 -12.52
N PRO A 211 -8.21 17.64 -12.33
CA PRO A 211 -8.39 16.81 -11.14
C PRO A 211 -7.34 15.70 -11.08
N THR A 212 -6.80 15.44 -9.90
CA THR A 212 -5.78 14.39 -9.71
C THR A 212 -6.34 13.00 -9.90
N ALA A 213 -7.63 12.81 -9.65
CA ALA A 213 -8.36 11.59 -9.95
C ALA A 213 -9.85 11.88 -10.14
N VAL A 214 -10.50 11.14 -11.05
CA VAL A 214 -11.94 11.22 -11.31
C VAL A 214 -12.50 9.80 -11.41
N ARG A 215 -13.64 9.59 -10.74
CA ARG A 215 -14.39 8.34 -10.80
C ARG A 215 -15.83 8.59 -11.28
N LYS A 216 -16.23 7.92 -12.35
CA LYS A 216 -17.63 7.79 -12.80
C LYS A 216 -17.76 6.44 -13.48
N SER A 217 -18.45 5.50 -12.83
CA SER A 217 -18.61 4.16 -13.39
C SER A 217 -19.06 4.19 -14.85
N PRO A 218 -18.44 3.40 -15.73
CA PRO A 218 -17.43 2.37 -15.45
C PRO A 218 -15.97 2.87 -15.44
N LEU A 219 -15.71 4.19 -15.52
CA LEU A 219 -14.38 4.77 -15.66
C LEU A 219 -13.78 5.22 -14.32
N PHE A 220 -12.49 4.96 -14.17
CA PHE A 220 -11.60 5.60 -13.21
C PHE A 220 -10.38 6.16 -13.94
N ILE A 221 -10.06 7.42 -13.69
CA ILE A 221 -8.98 8.16 -14.35
C ILE A 221 -8.13 8.80 -13.25
N GLN A 222 -6.82 8.58 -13.30
CA GLN A 222 -5.88 9.10 -12.31
C GLN A 222 -4.71 9.80 -13.00
N GLN A 223 -4.34 11.00 -12.55
CA GLN A 223 -3.20 11.73 -13.06
C GLN A 223 -1.91 10.93 -12.82
N ASN A 224 -1.08 10.84 -13.85
CA ASN A 224 0.20 10.15 -13.76
C ASN A 224 1.16 10.93 -12.85
N GLN A 225 1.86 10.22 -11.96
CA GLN A 225 2.76 10.83 -10.98
C GLN A 225 4.01 11.48 -11.58
N ILE A 226 4.40 11.06 -12.78
CA ILE A 226 5.62 11.53 -13.46
C ILE A 226 5.29 12.69 -14.41
N ASN A 227 4.18 12.55 -15.16
CA ASN A 227 3.77 13.54 -16.14
C ASN A 227 2.34 14.02 -15.85
N PRO A 228 2.14 15.27 -15.39
CA PRO A 228 0.82 15.80 -15.04
C PRO A 228 -0.13 15.97 -16.25
N ASP A 229 0.40 15.95 -17.48
CA ASP A 229 -0.41 16.03 -18.70
C ASP A 229 -0.88 14.64 -19.19
N VAL A 230 -0.55 13.58 -18.44
CA VAL A 230 -0.91 12.18 -18.72
C VAL A 230 -1.81 11.64 -17.62
N PHE A 231 -2.81 10.87 -18.01
CA PHE A 231 -3.73 10.21 -17.10
C PHE A 231 -3.78 8.72 -17.37
N ASP A 232 -3.61 7.92 -16.33
CA ASP A 232 -3.82 6.48 -16.36
C ASP A 232 -5.31 6.20 -16.29
N CYS A 233 -5.83 5.47 -17.28
CA CYS A 233 -7.25 5.19 -17.45
C CYS A 233 -7.56 3.72 -17.14
N TYR A 234 -8.66 3.51 -16.43
CA TYR A 234 -9.13 2.19 -16.01
C TYR A 234 -10.64 2.07 -16.24
N VAL A 235 -11.10 0.84 -16.45
CA VAL A 235 -12.52 0.48 -16.48
C VAL A 235 -12.84 -0.51 -15.38
N ASP A 236 -14.09 -0.51 -14.94
CA ASP A 236 -14.58 -1.50 -13.98
C ASP A 236 -14.43 -2.91 -14.54
N ASP A 237 -13.88 -3.79 -13.71
CA ASP A 237 -13.66 -5.21 -14.00
C ASP A 237 -14.06 -5.99 -12.74
N ALA A 238 -15.34 -6.31 -12.66
CA ALA A 238 -15.94 -6.91 -11.47
C ALA A 238 -15.22 -8.20 -11.09
N VAL A 239 -14.86 -8.32 -9.82
CA VAL A 239 -14.17 -9.48 -9.26
C VAL A 239 -14.55 -9.68 -7.80
N SER A 240 -14.84 -10.91 -7.39
CA SER A 240 -15.02 -11.29 -6.00
C SER A 240 -13.67 -11.62 -5.32
N TYR A 241 -13.67 -11.71 -3.98
CA TYR A 241 -12.47 -12.14 -3.24
C TYR A 241 -12.00 -13.53 -3.67
N SER A 242 -12.94 -14.47 -3.82
CA SER A 242 -12.62 -15.84 -4.22
C SER A 242 -12.04 -15.93 -5.64
N GLU A 243 -12.53 -15.11 -6.57
CA GLU A 243 -12.01 -15.05 -7.94
C GLU A 243 -10.63 -14.40 -7.98
N LEU A 244 -10.44 -13.27 -7.28
CA LEU A 244 -9.15 -12.61 -7.15
C LEU A 244 -8.08 -13.56 -6.64
N LYS A 245 -8.38 -14.31 -5.57
CA LYS A 245 -7.44 -15.29 -5.01
C LYS A 245 -7.08 -16.37 -6.01
N ARG A 246 -8.07 -16.96 -6.69
CA ARG A 246 -7.87 -17.98 -7.73
C ARG A 246 -7.05 -17.45 -8.92
N GLU A 247 -7.28 -16.19 -9.31
CA GLU A 247 -6.52 -15.57 -10.40
C GLU A 247 -5.04 -15.42 -10.04
N VAL A 248 -4.74 -14.91 -8.83
CA VAL A 248 -3.37 -14.77 -8.33
C VAL A 248 -2.67 -16.13 -8.27
N GLU A 249 -3.35 -17.16 -7.76
CA GLU A 249 -2.81 -18.53 -7.63
C GLU A 249 -2.53 -19.21 -8.98
N ARG A 250 -3.32 -18.93 -10.02
CA ARG A 250 -3.07 -19.46 -11.39
C ARG A 250 -1.69 -19.07 -11.94
N HIS A 251 -1.15 -17.95 -11.53
CA HIS A 251 0.17 -17.49 -11.95
C HIS A 251 1.31 -17.97 -11.03
N GLY A 252 1.02 -18.83 -10.05
CA GLY A 252 2.00 -19.32 -9.08
C GLY A 252 2.38 -18.28 -8.02
N LEU A 253 1.56 -17.23 -7.89
CA LEU A 253 1.68 -16.21 -6.86
C LEU A 253 0.65 -16.47 -5.75
N SER A 254 0.69 -15.69 -4.70
CA SER A 254 -0.27 -15.74 -3.59
C SER A 254 -0.59 -14.34 -3.08
N LEU A 255 -1.59 -14.23 -2.22
CA LEU A 255 -1.79 -13.06 -1.38
C LEU A 255 -0.87 -13.15 -0.16
N LEU A 256 -0.45 -12.01 0.39
CA LEU A 256 0.29 -11.96 1.65
C LEU A 256 -0.60 -12.47 2.79
N SER A 257 -0.04 -13.28 3.68
CA SER A 257 -0.67 -13.51 4.99
C SER A 257 -0.57 -12.26 5.87
N GLU A 258 -1.31 -12.20 6.98
CA GLU A 258 -1.20 -11.11 7.95
C GLU A 258 0.24 -10.95 8.44
N ASP A 259 0.88 -12.07 8.80
CA ASP A 259 2.25 -12.08 9.30
C ASP A 259 3.25 -11.52 8.29
N GLU A 260 3.13 -11.93 7.04
CA GLU A 260 3.97 -11.46 5.95
C GLU A 260 3.76 -9.97 5.66
N TRP A 261 2.49 -9.52 5.65
CA TRP A 261 2.18 -8.11 5.43
C TRP A 261 2.76 -7.23 6.54
N GLU A 262 2.58 -7.62 7.81
CA GLU A 262 3.10 -6.88 8.96
C GLU A 262 4.63 -6.81 8.97
N TYR A 263 5.28 -7.94 8.67
CA TYR A 263 6.73 -8.01 8.52
C TYR A 263 7.22 -7.11 7.40
N CYS A 264 6.57 -7.17 6.24
CA CYS A 264 6.88 -6.32 5.09
C CYS A 264 6.69 -4.83 5.42
N CYS A 265 5.60 -4.47 6.10
CA CYS A 265 5.29 -3.09 6.47
C CYS A 265 6.30 -2.53 7.48
N GLY A 266 6.54 -3.25 8.57
CA GLY A 266 7.50 -2.89 9.62
C GLY A 266 8.96 -3.04 9.20
N ALA A 267 9.21 -3.67 8.05
CA ALA A 267 10.54 -4.00 7.52
C ALA A 267 11.45 -4.68 8.58
N GLY A 268 10.88 -5.67 9.28
CA GLY A 268 11.55 -6.41 10.33
C GLY A 268 11.77 -5.64 11.63
N CYS A 269 11.21 -4.43 11.77
CA CYS A 269 11.26 -3.64 13.00
C CYS A 269 9.89 -3.62 13.68
N ARG A 270 9.86 -3.87 14.98
CA ARG A 270 8.63 -3.76 15.77
C ARG A 270 8.35 -2.30 16.13
N ARG A 271 7.65 -1.60 15.24
CA ARG A 271 7.20 -0.22 15.41
C ARG A 271 5.74 -0.11 14.97
N LEU A 272 4.97 0.77 15.61
CA LEU A 272 3.56 0.92 15.26
C LEU A 272 3.40 1.35 13.80
N PHE A 273 4.24 2.26 13.32
CA PHE A 273 4.23 2.73 11.93
C PHE A 273 5.54 2.44 11.20
N LYS A 274 5.49 2.32 9.87
CA LYS A 274 6.69 2.11 9.03
C LYS A 274 7.79 3.17 9.24
N TRP A 275 7.42 4.39 9.60
CA TRP A 275 8.35 5.49 9.90
C TRP A 275 8.82 5.53 11.34
N GLY A 276 8.32 4.67 12.20
CA GLY A 276 8.64 4.63 13.63
C GLY A 276 7.46 5.05 14.51
N ASN A 277 7.78 5.50 15.71
CA ASN A 277 6.80 5.83 16.75
C ASN A 277 6.68 7.35 16.99
N GLN A 278 7.25 8.19 16.14
CA GLN A 278 7.14 9.65 16.26
C GLN A 278 5.99 10.20 15.43
N LEU A 279 5.11 10.95 16.08
CA LEU A 279 3.92 11.55 15.49
C LEU A 279 4.04 13.07 15.49
N LYS A 280 4.31 13.64 14.33
CA LYS A 280 4.52 15.09 14.16
C LYS A 280 3.73 15.60 12.94
N ARG A 281 3.37 16.89 12.96
CA ARG A 281 2.65 17.53 11.83
C ARG A 281 3.37 17.39 10.48
N GLN A 282 4.71 17.26 10.49
CA GLN A 282 5.53 17.08 9.29
C GLN A 282 5.20 15.79 8.52
N LEU A 283 4.51 14.84 9.15
CA LEU A 283 3.99 13.64 8.48
C LEU A 283 3.11 13.99 7.25
N PHE A 284 2.46 15.15 7.24
CA PHE A 284 1.57 15.58 6.16
C PHE A 284 2.24 16.55 5.17
N GLN A 285 3.56 16.73 5.23
CA GLN A 285 4.31 17.54 4.27
C GLN A 285 4.80 16.67 3.11
N LYS A 286 4.10 16.69 1.98
CA LYS A 286 4.26 15.75 0.86
C LYS A 286 5.72 15.49 0.45
N ASN A 287 6.57 16.51 0.37
CA ASN A 287 7.93 16.37 -0.15
C ASN A 287 8.91 15.67 0.80
N ILE A 288 8.65 15.65 2.10
CA ILE A 288 9.56 15.11 3.13
C ILE A 288 8.95 13.96 3.94
N SER A 289 7.65 13.79 3.86
CA SER A 289 6.92 12.84 4.69
C SER A 289 7.23 11.39 4.35
N PRO A 290 7.40 10.55 5.35
CA PRO A 290 7.52 9.11 5.18
C PRO A 290 6.20 8.42 4.77
N LEU A 291 5.06 9.11 4.81
CA LEU A 291 3.76 8.55 4.43
C LEU A 291 3.73 8.08 2.97
N TRP A 292 4.43 8.81 2.09
CA TRP A 292 4.48 8.53 0.65
C TRP A 292 5.74 7.80 0.20
N LYS A 293 6.72 7.63 1.10
CA LYS A 293 7.99 6.97 0.77
C LYS A 293 7.90 5.47 0.92
N GLU A 294 8.75 4.80 0.17
CA GLU A 294 9.06 3.40 0.35
C GLU A 294 9.61 3.17 1.76
N ASN A 295 9.35 1.99 2.31
CA ASN A 295 9.92 1.60 3.59
C ASN A 295 11.36 1.08 3.45
N MET A 296 11.94 0.53 4.51
CA MET A 296 13.32 0.03 4.50
C MET A 296 13.54 -1.19 3.58
N PHE A 297 12.47 -1.91 3.21
CA PHE A 297 12.56 -2.98 2.20
C PHE A 297 12.35 -2.47 0.78
N GLY A 298 12.03 -1.21 0.58
CA GLY A 298 11.74 -0.63 -0.73
C GLY A 298 10.28 -0.82 -1.18
N LEU A 299 9.40 -1.21 -0.27
CA LEU A 299 7.99 -1.40 -0.55
C LEU A 299 7.20 -0.10 -0.34
N THR A 300 6.37 0.25 -1.30
CA THR A 300 5.36 1.30 -1.14
C THR A 300 4.14 0.68 -0.45
N ILE A 301 4.20 0.57 0.87
CA ILE A 301 3.22 -0.13 1.73
C ILE A 301 2.73 0.80 2.84
N ALA A 302 1.51 0.60 3.35
CA ALA A 302 0.87 1.49 4.31
C ALA A 302 1.06 2.96 3.91
N ASN A 303 0.65 3.27 2.68
CA ASN A 303 0.78 4.59 2.08
C ASN A 303 -0.56 5.32 2.21
N ALA A 304 -0.52 6.61 2.50
CA ALA A 304 -1.72 7.43 2.69
C ALA A 304 -2.60 7.59 1.44
N GLU A 305 -2.05 7.29 0.25
CA GLU A 305 -2.77 7.35 -1.03
C GLU A 305 -3.42 6.01 -1.41
N PHE A 306 -3.12 4.95 -0.66
CA PHE A 306 -3.69 3.63 -0.93
C PHE A 306 -4.81 3.33 0.04
N GLY A 307 -5.83 2.65 -0.45
CA GLY A 307 -6.88 2.11 0.39
C GLY A 307 -6.48 0.83 1.10
N PRO A 308 -7.47 0.11 1.64
CA PRO A 308 -7.22 -1.16 2.30
C PRO A 308 -6.67 -2.21 1.32
N GLU A 309 -5.63 -2.93 1.74
CA GLU A 309 -5.05 -4.06 1.02
C GLU A 309 -5.71 -5.37 1.44
N ILE A 310 -6.19 -6.14 0.47
CA ILE A 310 -6.69 -7.51 0.65
C ILE A 310 -5.49 -8.43 0.89
N ILE A 311 -5.63 -9.30 1.89
CA ILE A 311 -4.64 -10.33 2.25
C ILE A 311 -5.26 -11.73 2.15
N ASP A 312 -4.49 -12.77 2.43
CA ASP A 312 -4.91 -14.17 2.40
C ASP A 312 -5.83 -14.58 3.58
N ASP A 313 -6.53 -13.61 4.14
CA ASP A 313 -7.59 -13.78 5.13
C ASP A 313 -8.65 -12.71 4.89
N ALA A 314 -9.87 -13.13 4.56
CA ALA A 314 -10.97 -12.21 4.31
C ALA A 314 -11.55 -11.57 5.58
N SER A 315 -11.17 -12.03 6.78
CA SER A 315 -11.72 -11.54 8.04
C SER A 315 -11.35 -10.10 8.34
N PHE A 316 -10.29 -9.59 7.74
CA PHE A 316 -9.84 -8.20 7.85
C PHE A 316 -8.94 -7.81 6.68
N THR A 317 -8.80 -6.52 6.47
CA THR A 317 -7.86 -5.91 5.52
C THR A 317 -6.67 -5.29 6.25
N LYS A 318 -5.63 -4.93 5.52
CA LYS A 318 -4.46 -4.21 6.01
C LYS A 318 -4.33 -2.86 5.34
N GLY A 319 -3.76 -1.88 6.03
CA GLY A 319 -3.76 -0.52 5.51
C GLY A 319 -5.14 0.13 5.59
N GLY A 320 -5.33 1.23 4.89
CA GLY A 320 -6.61 1.91 4.82
C GLY A 320 -6.48 3.40 4.49
N TRP A 321 -7.63 4.03 4.29
CA TRP A 321 -7.72 5.46 4.08
C TRP A 321 -7.49 6.23 5.39
N LEU A 322 -6.94 7.43 5.27
CA LEU A 322 -6.90 8.37 6.38
C LEU A 322 -8.19 9.19 6.41
N GLU A 323 -8.88 9.11 7.53
CA GLU A 323 -10.13 9.82 7.76
C GLU A 323 -10.07 10.53 9.12
N GLU A 324 -10.65 11.72 9.22
CA GLU A 324 -10.81 12.40 10.51
C GLU A 324 -12.13 11.95 11.18
N THR A 325 -12.18 10.71 11.60
CA THR A 325 -13.35 10.12 12.27
C THR A 325 -13.29 10.23 13.80
N HIS A 326 -12.14 10.62 14.37
CA HIS A 326 -11.95 10.64 15.80
C HIS A 326 -11.17 11.87 16.28
N LYS A 327 -11.48 12.37 17.49
CA LYS A 327 -10.78 13.52 18.11
C LYS A 327 -9.31 13.23 18.45
N ALA A 328 -8.94 11.96 18.68
CA ALA A 328 -7.57 11.56 18.93
C ALA A 328 -6.85 11.28 17.60
N PRO A 329 -5.87 12.10 17.20
CA PRO A 329 -5.19 11.96 15.90
C PRO A 329 -4.54 10.59 15.68
N ILE A 330 -4.09 9.96 16.76
CA ILE A 330 -3.45 8.63 16.70
C ILE A 330 -4.43 7.56 16.19
N ILE A 331 -5.70 7.63 16.59
CA ILE A 331 -6.71 6.66 16.13
C ILE A 331 -6.94 6.81 14.63
N ASN A 332 -7.02 8.03 14.13
CA ASN A 332 -7.18 8.31 12.70
C ASN A 332 -5.94 7.88 11.86
N LEU A 333 -4.77 7.73 12.48
CA LEU A 333 -3.55 7.25 11.82
C LEU A 333 -3.42 5.72 11.85
N LEU A 334 -4.20 5.00 12.64
CA LEU A 334 -4.09 3.54 12.77
C LEU A 334 -4.19 2.78 11.45
N PRO A 335 -4.98 3.20 10.44
CA PRO A 335 -4.98 2.52 9.15
C PRO A 335 -3.59 2.42 8.49
N LEU A 336 -2.64 3.30 8.83
CA LEU A 336 -1.27 3.24 8.35
C LEU A 336 -0.31 2.49 9.29
N SER A 337 -0.83 1.90 10.36
CA SER A 337 -0.04 1.06 11.29
C SER A 337 0.33 -0.26 10.63
N SER A 338 1.51 -0.78 10.98
CA SER A 338 1.94 -2.12 10.57
C SER A 338 1.02 -3.22 11.09
N TYR A 339 0.26 -2.97 12.15
CA TYR A 339 -0.52 -3.98 12.87
C TYR A 339 -2.03 -3.76 12.80
N HIS A 340 -2.49 -2.71 12.13
CA HIS A 340 -3.91 -2.43 12.02
C HIS A 340 -4.66 -3.57 11.30
N ARG A 341 -5.87 -3.87 11.80
CA ARG A 341 -6.86 -4.74 11.18
C ARG A 341 -8.04 -3.87 10.78
N GLY A 342 -8.19 -3.64 9.48
CA GLY A 342 -9.34 -2.96 8.91
C GLY A 342 -10.54 -3.89 8.78
N GLU A 343 -11.64 -3.39 8.24
CA GLU A 343 -12.85 -4.17 8.00
C GLU A 343 -12.59 -5.34 7.05
N GLY A 344 -13.22 -6.46 7.34
CA GLY A 344 -13.15 -7.67 6.54
C GLY A 344 -14.12 -7.66 5.35
N ILE A 345 -14.00 -8.68 4.53
CA ILE A 345 -14.90 -8.97 3.41
C ILE A 345 -15.91 -10.00 3.89
N GLU A 346 -17.15 -9.56 4.13
CA GLU A 346 -18.21 -10.41 4.67
C GLU A 346 -18.61 -11.53 3.72
N ASP A 347 -18.83 -11.19 2.45
CA ASP A 347 -19.22 -12.14 1.40
C ASP A 347 -18.11 -12.27 0.35
N LYS A 348 -17.43 -13.43 0.37
CA LYS A 348 -16.28 -13.71 -0.50
C LYS A 348 -16.66 -13.94 -1.97
N GLU A 349 -17.92 -14.20 -2.25
CA GLU A 349 -18.43 -14.47 -3.60
C GLU A 349 -19.09 -13.24 -4.22
N LYS A 350 -19.32 -12.19 -3.43
CA LYS A 350 -19.84 -10.91 -3.92
C LYS A 350 -18.73 -10.06 -4.56
N ASP A 351 -19.08 -9.36 -5.62
CA ASP A 351 -18.18 -8.42 -6.28
C ASP A 351 -17.71 -7.34 -5.31
N LEU A 352 -16.40 -7.14 -5.32
CA LEU A 352 -15.74 -6.08 -4.57
C LEU A 352 -15.98 -4.73 -5.24
N ILE A 353 -16.03 -3.67 -4.45
CA ILE A 353 -16.18 -2.30 -4.98
C ILE A 353 -14.94 -1.98 -5.83
N PRO A 354 -15.11 -1.72 -7.14
CA PRO A 354 -13.99 -1.49 -8.04
C PRO A 354 -13.13 -0.30 -7.60
N GLY A 355 -11.83 -0.51 -7.49
CA GLY A 355 -10.86 0.52 -7.10
C GLY A 355 -10.84 0.90 -5.62
N TYR A 356 -11.74 0.38 -4.79
CA TYR A 356 -11.73 0.62 -3.35
C TYR A 356 -10.57 -0.13 -2.66
N TYR A 357 -10.42 -1.41 -3.01
CA TYR A 357 -9.38 -2.26 -2.45
C TYR A 357 -8.11 -2.26 -3.29
N ARG A 358 -7.03 -2.61 -2.63
CA ARG A 358 -5.73 -2.92 -3.26
C ARG A 358 -5.38 -4.38 -3.00
N VAL A 359 -4.51 -4.91 -3.84
CA VAL A 359 -3.94 -6.24 -3.71
C VAL A 359 -2.44 -6.20 -3.98
N ARG A 360 -1.68 -6.99 -3.24
CA ARG A 360 -0.25 -7.17 -3.42
C ARG A 360 0.05 -8.65 -3.57
N ARG A 361 0.70 -9.00 -4.66
CA ARG A 361 1.08 -10.38 -4.94
C ARG A 361 2.41 -10.70 -4.29
N VAL A 362 2.55 -11.95 -3.91
CA VAL A 362 3.78 -12.47 -3.29
C VAL A 362 4.12 -13.84 -3.86
N MET A 363 5.41 -14.10 -3.95
CA MET A 363 5.97 -15.44 -4.15
C MET A 363 6.77 -15.82 -2.92
N ARG A 364 6.39 -16.93 -2.27
CA ARG A 364 7.09 -17.48 -1.11
C ARG A 364 8.26 -18.32 -1.58
N ILE A 365 9.42 -18.12 -0.98
CA ILE A 365 10.66 -18.85 -1.30
C ILE A 365 10.92 -19.82 -0.18
N ASP A 366 10.53 -21.06 -0.39
CA ASP A 366 10.74 -22.16 0.55
C ASP A 366 11.80 -23.12 -0.03
N LEU A 367 13.04 -22.94 0.41
CA LEU A 367 14.15 -23.82 0.08
C LEU A 367 14.10 -25.03 1.02
N LYS A 368 13.38 -26.08 0.59
CA LYS A 368 13.34 -27.36 1.30
C LYS A 368 14.70 -28.05 1.35
#